data_0f27a02aaae028be9448f6422f96b25f
#
_entry.id   0f27a02aaae028be9448f6422f96b25f
#
_cell.length_a   1.000
_cell.length_b   1.000
_cell.length_c   1.000
_cell.angle_alpha   90.00
_cell.angle_beta   90.00
_cell.angle_gamma   90.00
#
_symmetry.space_group_name_H-M   'P 1'
#
loop_
_entity.id
_entity.type
_entity.pdbx_description
1 polymer ?
#
loop_
_entity_poly.entity_id
_entity_poly.type
_entity_poly.pdbx_seq_one_letter_code
_entity_poly.pdbx_strand_id
1 'polypeptide(L)'
;MYVSLRLTQTDHATIKSHLFPGDGCEAVAIALCGRRRSRSRHILAVQQVVPVPYGECSVRTPDRVTWSTGRLKALLERATARDLAILKIHSHPGGYPQFSSTDDVADADLFNSVFGWTDSAFPHASAVMRPDGTVFGRAALRDGTFQPLDSILVPGDDIRFWIPDSGGRVQDFAQRHAQLFGAGTTNRLRRMAAAVIGCSGTGSPLIEQLARLGFGRLVLVDPDLVEARNLNRIVNAWREHAYLKRPKVEVMARAIAAMGFGTEVEIIQADLATPAAVKVVAECDVLFGCMDGVEGRHLLNRLAAYYVLPYFDIGVRLDADGQGGVTEACGAVHYLRPDGSTLLDRNVYTAGQLKAAGLRRTDPKAYRDQLRAGYIRGVEEDRPAVISINMQMASIALNEFLARIHPYRYDDNAESAIVRHSFIHPAEYREAEPAASGMFALQIGKGDVDPLLSMPELSEAGDAA
;
A
#
# COMPACT_ATOMS: atom_id res chain seq x y z
N MET A 1 15.34 12.00 8.53
CA MET A 1 14.85 10.92 7.62
C MET A 1 13.68 10.23 8.29
N TYR A 2 12.55 10.10 7.63
CA TYR A 2 11.39 9.38 8.17
C TYR A 2 11.61 7.87 8.06
N VAL A 3 11.32 7.11 9.12
CA VAL A 3 11.43 5.65 9.11
C VAL A 3 10.08 5.03 9.46
N SER A 4 9.57 4.16 8.58
CA SER A 4 8.26 3.50 8.75
C SER A 4 8.41 1.98 8.74
N LEU A 5 7.53 1.30 9.47
CA LEU A 5 7.45 -0.16 9.50
C LEU A 5 6.14 -0.63 8.86
N ARG A 6 6.20 -1.69 8.07
CA ARG A 6 5.03 -2.35 7.48
C ARG A 6 5.08 -3.85 7.71
N LEU A 7 3.97 -4.43 8.11
CA LEU A 7 3.83 -5.88 8.30
C LEU A 7 2.43 -6.33 7.89
N THR A 8 2.31 -7.56 7.41
CA THR A 8 1.01 -8.10 7.00
C THR A 8 0.10 -8.35 8.21
N GLN A 9 -1.21 -8.50 7.97
CA GLN A 9 -2.13 -8.95 9.03
C GLN A 9 -1.73 -10.30 9.58
N THR A 10 -1.26 -11.22 8.73
CA THR A 10 -0.79 -12.55 9.13
C THR A 10 0.44 -12.48 10.03
N ASP A 11 1.43 -11.64 9.68
CA ASP A 11 2.61 -11.42 10.53
C ASP A 11 2.22 -10.81 11.87
N HIS A 12 1.34 -9.79 11.85
CA HIS A 12 0.85 -9.16 13.08
C HIS A 12 0.14 -10.17 13.99
N ALA A 13 -0.71 -11.03 13.45
CA ALA A 13 -1.42 -12.07 14.20
C ALA A 13 -0.45 -13.11 14.77
N THR A 14 0.53 -13.55 13.95
CA THR A 14 1.57 -14.49 14.36
C THR A 14 2.41 -13.92 15.52
N ILE A 15 2.84 -12.67 15.41
CA ILE A 15 3.59 -11.97 16.44
C ILE A 15 2.73 -11.87 17.70
N LYS A 16 1.47 -11.41 17.58
CA LYS A 16 0.58 -11.26 18.74
C LYS A 16 0.35 -12.57 19.47
N SER A 17 0.08 -13.65 18.75
CA SER A 17 -0.12 -14.99 19.35
C SER A 17 1.11 -15.48 20.11
N HIS A 18 2.32 -15.24 19.57
CA HIS A 18 3.55 -15.61 20.24
C HIS A 18 3.88 -14.71 21.43
N LEU A 19 3.69 -13.41 21.30
CA LEU A 19 4.05 -12.45 22.34
C LEU A 19 3.11 -12.50 23.56
N PHE A 20 1.88 -13.01 23.40
CA PHE A 20 0.86 -13.09 24.46
C PHE A 20 0.28 -14.50 24.57
N PRO A 21 1.05 -15.48 25.08
CA PRO A 21 0.57 -16.87 25.25
C PRO A 21 -0.40 -17.04 26.41
N GLY A 22 -0.66 -16.00 27.19
CA GLY A 22 -1.59 -16.02 28.33
C GLY A 22 -0.94 -16.23 29.70
N ASP A 23 0.37 -16.33 29.78
CA ASP A 23 1.11 -16.51 31.05
C ASP A 23 1.57 -15.20 31.72
N GLY A 24 1.28 -14.06 31.09
CA GLY A 24 1.59 -12.75 31.61
C GLY A 24 3.06 -12.36 31.57
N CYS A 25 3.92 -13.18 30.94
CA CYS A 25 5.35 -12.90 30.82
C CYS A 25 5.68 -12.27 29.46
N GLU A 26 6.74 -11.47 29.40
CA GLU A 26 7.28 -10.94 28.15
C GLU A 26 7.79 -12.05 27.23
N ALA A 27 7.64 -11.84 25.95
CA ALA A 27 8.20 -12.67 24.91
C ALA A 27 8.78 -11.79 23.78
N VAL A 28 9.60 -12.38 22.91
CA VAL A 28 10.29 -11.65 21.85
C VAL A 28 10.24 -12.42 20.55
N ALA A 29 10.15 -11.70 19.44
CA ALA A 29 10.32 -12.22 18.08
C ALA A 29 11.31 -11.32 17.33
N ILE A 30 11.99 -11.91 16.35
CA ILE A 30 12.86 -11.21 15.41
C ILE A 30 12.22 -11.28 14.04
N ALA A 31 12.35 -10.22 13.24
CA ALA A 31 11.93 -10.28 11.85
C ALA A 31 13.02 -9.76 10.91
N LEU A 32 13.05 -10.33 9.71
CA LEU A 32 13.79 -9.78 8.58
C LEU A 32 12.87 -8.87 7.79
N CYS A 33 13.36 -7.68 7.44
CA CYS A 33 12.59 -6.70 6.68
C CYS A 33 13.35 -6.32 5.40
N GLY A 34 12.66 -6.36 4.26
CA GLY A 34 13.12 -5.68 3.06
C GLY A 34 13.06 -4.17 3.25
N ARG A 35 13.77 -3.44 2.39
CA ARG A 35 13.91 -1.97 2.50
C ARG A 35 13.33 -1.28 1.27
N ARG A 36 12.66 -0.15 1.46
CA ARG A 36 12.51 0.89 0.46
C ARG A 36 13.34 2.09 0.88
N ARG A 37 14.32 2.44 0.08
CA ARG A 37 15.30 3.48 0.41
C ARG A 37 15.05 4.74 -0.38
N SER A 38 14.78 5.86 0.29
CA SER A 38 14.79 7.18 -0.33
C SER A 38 15.48 8.20 0.57
N ARG A 39 15.69 9.39 0.04
CA ARG A 39 16.31 10.49 0.81
C ARG A 39 15.40 11.01 1.92
N SER A 40 14.09 10.96 1.70
CA SER A 40 13.08 11.49 2.63
C SER A 40 12.51 10.43 3.54
N ARG A 41 12.25 9.21 3.02
CA ARG A 41 11.54 8.14 3.74
C ARG A 41 12.25 6.80 3.56
N HIS A 42 12.48 6.10 4.66
CA HIS A 42 12.98 4.74 4.69
C HIS A 42 11.88 3.81 5.22
N ILE A 43 11.56 2.76 4.47
CA ILE A 43 10.49 1.83 4.85
C ILE A 43 11.09 0.46 5.08
N LEU A 44 10.72 -0.13 6.23
CA LEU A 44 11.03 -1.50 6.60
C LEU A 44 9.77 -2.34 6.39
N ALA A 45 9.79 -3.27 5.44
CA ALA A 45 8.69 -4.16 5.13
C ALA A 45 9.00 -5.57 5.65
N VAL A 46 8.22 -6.08 6.60
CA VAL A 46 8.44 -7.41 7.17
C VAL A 46 8.33 -8.47 6.08
N GLN A 47 9.35 -9.29 5.96
CA GLN A 47 9.42 -10.41 5.02
C GLN A 47 9.29 -11.76 5.72
N GLN A 48 9.82 -11.87 6.92
CA GLN A 48 9.79 -13.10 7.72
C GLN A 48 9.81 -12.79 9.19
N VAL A 49 8.91 -13.40 9.94
CA VAL A 49 8.89 -13.38 11.39
C VAL A 49 9.51 -14.67 11.93
N VAL A 50 10.35 -14.56 12.94
CA VAL A 50 11.01 -15.67 13.63
C VAL A 50 10.78 -15.51 15.12
N PRO A 51 9.76 -16.16 15.71
CA PRO A 51 9.53 -16.20 17.14
C PRO A 51 10.71 -16.82 17.87
N VAL A 52 11.09 -16.24 19.01
CA VAL A 52 12.09 -16.84 19.91
C VAL A 52 11.37 -17.82 20.83
N PRO A 53 11.70 -19.13 20.80
CA PRO A 53 11.05 -20.11 21.67
C PRO A 53 11.24 -19.75 23.14
N TYR A 54 10.20 -19.94 23.95
CA TYR A 54 10.22 -19.60 25.37
C TYR A 54 11.32 -20.35 26.14
N GLY A 55 11.61 -21.60 25.76
CA GLY A 55 12.69 -22.41 26.35
C GLY A 55 14.11 -21.91 26.04
N GLU A 56 14.28 -21.00 25.09
CA GLU A 56 15.57 -20.35 24.78
C GLU A 56 15.71 -19.00 25.53
N CYS A 57 14.71 -18.59 26.29
CA CYS A 57 14.77 -17.42 27.14
C CYS A 57 15.37 -17.80 28.53
N SER A 58 16.51 -17.22 28.87
CA SER A 58 17.14 -17.42 30.15
C SER A 58 16.41 -16.69 31.29
N VAL A 59 15.71 -15.61 30.98
CA VAL A 59 14.82 -14.89 31.86
C VAL A 59 13.52 -14.59 31.11
N ARG A 60 12.38 -14.83 31.78
CA ARG A 60 11.08 -14.51 31.24
C ARG A 60 10.13 -14.18 32.39
N THR A 61 9.88 -12.88 32.57
CA THR A 61 9.04 -12.31 33.62
C THR A 61 8.05 -11.30 33.02
N PRO A 62 7.08 -10.75 33.75
CA PRO A 62 6.15 -9.75 33.23
C PRO A 62 6.78 -8.44 32.76
N ASP A 63 8.04 -8.18 33.11
CA ASP A 63 8.75 -6.92 32.88
C ASP A 63 10.15 -7.10 32.26
N ARG A 64 10.52 -8.37 31.94
CA ARG A 64 11.81 -8.66 31.33
C ARG A 64 11.84 -9.97 30.57
N VAL A 65 12.43 -9.92 29.35
CA VAL A 65 12.81 -11.10 28.59
C VAL A 65 14.30 -11.04 28.21
N THR A 66 15.04 -12.12 28.54
CA THR A 66 16.44 -12.31 28.12
C THR A 66 16.53 -13.61 27.36
N TRP A 67 17.09 -13.58 26.17
CA TRP A 67 17.14 -14.70 25.25
C TRP A 67 18.51 -14.88 24.62
N SER A 68 18.78 -16.11 24.13
CA SER A 68 20.04 -16.40 23.44
C SER A 68 20.04 -15.83 22.03
N THR A 69 21.09 -15.05 21.69
CA THR A 69 21.28 -14.49 20.36
C THR A 69 21.79 -15.50 19.32
N GLY A 70 21.94 -16.78 19.68
CA GLY A 70 22.42 -17.84 18.77
C GLY A 70 21.61 -17.96 17.47
N ARG A 71 20.28 -17.78 17.55
CA ARG A 71 19.41 -17.75 16.36
C ARG A 71 19.63 -16.53 15.48
N LEU A 72 20.12 -15.45 16.04
CA LEU A 72 20.33 -14.21 15.30
C LEU A 72 21.43 -14.39 14.23
N LYS A 73 22.42 -15.27 14.45
CA LYS A 73 23.52 -15.47 13.52
C LYS A 73 23.03 -15.81 12.09
N ALA A 74 22.14 -16.79 11.94
CA ALA A 74 21.63 -17.18 10.64
C ALA A 74 20.78 -16.05 9.99
N LEU A 75 20.10 -15.23 10.79
CA LEU A 75 19.34 -14.07 10.31
C LEU A 75 20.29 -12.94 9.89
N LEU A 76 21.38 -12.71 10.63
CA LEU A 76 22.40 -11.72 10.29
C LEU A 76 23.13 -12.07 8.99
N GLU A 77 23.49 -13.33 8.79
CA GLU A 77 24.09 -13.80 7.52
C GLU A 77 23.17 -13.48 6.32
N ARG A 78 21.87 -13.74 6.47
CA ARG A 78 20.89 -13.43 5.43
C ARG A 78 20.67 -11.92 5.26
N ALA A 79 20.63 -11.18 6.38
CA ALA A 79 20.50 -9.73 6.36
C ALA A 79 21.68 -9.07 5.63
N THR A 80 22.90 -9.51 5.91
CA THR A 80 24.11 -9.04 5.21
C THR A 80 24.07 -9.35 3.73
N ALA A 81 23.75 -10.62 3.37
CA ALA A 81 23.77 -11.06 1.97
C ALA A 81 22.72 -10.35 1.08
N ARG A 82 21.66 -9.81 1.66
CA ARG A 82 20.51 -9.22 0.93
C ARG A 82 20.18 -7.79 1.36
N ASP A 83 21.03 -7.16 2.17
CA ASP A 83 20.83 -5.84 2.76
C ASP A 83 19.43 -5.66 3.43
N LEU A 84 19.03 -6.67 4.22
CA LEU A 84 17.77 -6.63 4.96
C LEU A 84 17.96 -5.91 6.31
N ALA A 85 16.85 -5.36 6.82
CA ALA A 85 16.84 -4.86 8.19
C ALA A 85 16.46 -5.97 9.19
N ILE A 86 16.98 -5.83 10.40
CA ILE A 86 16.55 -6.59 11.57
C ILE A 86 15.52 -5.77 12.33
N LEU A 87 14.37 -6.38 12.62
CA LEU A 87 13.39 -5.88 13.56
C LEU A 87 13.39 -6.79 14.79
N LYS A 88 13.64 -6.24 15.99
CA LYS A 88 13.30 -6.89 17.27
C LYS A 88 11.92 -6.41 17.68
N ILE A 89 11.02 -7.32 18.06
CA ILE A 89 9.74 -6.96 18.64
C ILE A 89 9.47 -7.79 19.90
N HIS A 90 9.08 -7.14 21.02
CA HIS A 90 8.75 -7.81 22.26
C HIS A 90 7.41 -7.31 22.81
N SER A 91 6.88 -8.01 23.82
CA SER A 91 5.62 -7.63 24.47
C SER A 91 5.85 -6.81 25.72
N HIS A 92 4.89 -5.90 25.98
CA HIS A 92 4.66 -5.35 27.32
C HIS A 92 3.32 -5.86 27.84
N PRO A 93 3.28 -7.00 28.58
CA PRO A 93 2.04 -7.60 29.06
C PRO A 93 1.22 -6.68 29.96
N GLY A 94 1.88 -5.79 30.73
CA GLY A 94 1.25 -4.76 31.54
C GLY A 94 0.69 -3.56 30.75
N GLY A 95 0.87 -3.51 29.42
CA GLY A 95 0.38 -2.44 28.57
C GLY A 95 1.18 -1.13 28.64
N TYR A 96 2.38 -1.14 29.23
CA TYR A 96 3.23 0.07 29.35
C TYR A 96 3.54 0.67 27.96
N PRO A 97 3.27 1.97 27.74
CA PRO A 97 3.25 2.57 26.40
C PRO A 97 4.59 3.16 25.94
N GLN A 98 5.69 2.83 26.60
CA GLN A 98 7.03 3.36 26.32
C GLN A 98 8.08 2.25 26.41
N PHE A 99 9.26 2.48 25.85
CA PHE A 99 10.42 1.66 26.11
C PHE A 99 10.89 1.90 27.56
N SER A 100 11.28 0.84 28.27
CA SER A 100 11.87 0.93 29.59
C SER A 100 13.38 1.21 29.49
N SER A 101 14.00 1.61 30.59
CA SER A 101 15.47 1.73 30.68
C SER A 101 16.19 0.41 30.45
N THR A 102 15.56 -0.71 30.77
CA THR A 102 16.06 -2.06 30.45
C THR A 102 16.06 -2.30 28.93
N ASP A 103 15.00 -1.88 28.24
CA ASP A 103 14.93 -1.96 26.78
C ASP A 103 16.00 -1.09 26.12
N ASP A 104 16.27 0.09 26.68
CA ASP A 104 17.28 1.01 26.13
C ASP A 104 18.67 0.38 26.12
N VAL A 105 19.07 -0.23 27.27
CA VAL A 105 20.35 -0.93 27.37
C VAL A 105 20.40 -2.16 26.46
N ALA A 106 19.36 -3.00 26.50
CA ALA A 106 19.33 -4.22 25.73
C ALA A 106 19.31 -3.95 24.20
N ASP A 107 18.61 -2.91 23.77
CA ASP A 107 18.58 -2.53 22.35
C ASP A 107 19.92 -1.92 21.90
N ALA A 108 20.57 -1.10 22.74
CA ALA A 108 21.88 -0.55 22.41
C ALA A 108 22.91 -1.67 22.17
N ASP A 109 22.99 -2.65 23.07
CA ASP A 109 23.89 -3.79 22.94
C ASP A 109 23.57 -4.66 21.72
N LEU A 110 22.29 -4.94 21.50
CA LEU A 110 21.82 -5.74 20.38
C LEU A 110 22.17 -5.07 19.04
N PHE A 111 21.79 -3.80 18.87
CA PHE A 111 21.97 -3.13 17.58
C PHE A 111 23.41 -2.73 17.31
N ASN A 112 24.25 -2.49 18.32
CA ASN A 112 25.69 -2.39 18.14
C ASN A 112 26.25 -3.68 17.49
N SER A 113 25.80 -4.85 17.99
CA SER A 113 26.19 -6.13 17.41
C SER A 113 25.63 -6.33 16.00
N VAL A 114 24.36 -5.97 15.77
CA VAL A 114 23.69 -6.08 14.43
C VAL A 114 24.43 -5.22 13.41
N PHE A 115 24.76 -3.98 13.71
CA PHE A 115 25.52 -3.11 12.82
C PHE A 115 26.94 -3.60 12.58
N GLY A 116 27.59 -4.15 13.62
CA GLY A 116 28.92 -4.76 13.49
C GLY A 116 28.95 -5.96 12.52
N TRP A 117 27.86 -6.74 12.48
CA TRP A 117 27.74 -7.88 11.59
C TRP A 117 27.29 -7.51 10.17
N THR A 118 26.31 -6.63 10.04
CA THR A 118 25.70 -6.31 8.75
C THR A 118 26.46 -5.24 7.96
N ASP A 119 27.29 -4.45 8.66
CA ASP A 119 27.94 -3.23 8.13
C ASP A 119 27.00 -2.29 7.38
N SER A 120 25.70 -2.37 7.70
CA SER A 120 24.67 -1.58 7.04
C SER A 120 24.77 -0.10 7.37
N ALA A 121 24.62 0.78 6.36
CA ALA A 121 24.47 2.22 6.57
C ALA A 121 23.04 2.62 6.92
N PHE A 122 22.08 1.70 6.82
CA PHE A 122 20.64 1.96 6.91
C PHE A 122 20.06 1.47 8.25
N PRO A 123 18.95 2.07 8.74
CA PRO A 123 18.39 1.77 10.04
C PRO A 123 17.89 0.33 10.16
N HIS A 124 17.98 -0.21 11.37
CA HIS A 124 17.24 -1.36 11.86
C HIS A 124 16.08 -0.87 12.75
N ALA A 125 15.30 -1.75 13.39
CA ALA A 125 14.21 -1.30 14.25
C ALA A 125 14.02 -2.16 15.49
N SER A 126 13.56 -1.52 16.57
CA SER A 126 12.99 -2.16 17.75
C SER A 126 11.55 -1.73 17.93
N ALA A 127 10.67 -2.65 18.31
CA ALA A 127 9.27 -2.39 18.52
C ALA A 127 8.74 -3.10 19.78
N VAL A 128 7.64 -2.57 20.29
CA VAL A 128 6.89 -3.15 21.41
C VAL A 128 5.45 -3.35 20.97
N MET A 129 4.89 -4.52 21.27
CA MET A 129 3.47 -4.80 21.13
C MET A 129 2.79 -4.80 22.49
N ARG A 130 1.61 -4.20 22.58
CA ARG A 130 0.75 -4.20 23.77
C ARG A 130 -0.33 -5.28 23.66
N PRO A 131 -1.02 -5.64 24.77
CA PRO A 131 -2.04 -6.70 24.76
C PRO A 131 -3.19 -6.47 23.78
N ASP A 132 -3.55 -5.22 23.51
CA ASP A 132 -4.56 -4.84 22.53
C ASP A 132 -4.09 -5.04 21.06
N GLY A 133 -2.81 -5.38 20.86
CA GLY A 133 -2.17 -5.54 19.55
C GLY A 133 -1.63 -4.24 18.97
N THR A 134 -1.73 -3.13 19.67
CA THR A 134 -1.09 -1.87 19.25
C THR A 134 0.43 -2.03 19.28
N VAL A 135 1.09 -1.51 18.26
CA VAL A 135 2.55 -1.54 18.14
C VAL A 135 3.09 -0.11 18.08
N PHE A 136 4.15 0.14 18.84
CA PHE A 136 4.99 1.31 18.70
C PHE A 136 6.45 0.89 18.59
N GLY A 137 7.30 1.77 18.06
CA GLY A 137 8.67 1.38 17.81
C GLY A 137 9.61 2.54 17.56
N ARG A 138 10.89 2.18 17.44
CA ARG A 138 11.98 3.09 17.15
C ARG A 138 12.94 2.52 16.11
N ALA A 139 13.48 3.36 15.28
CA ALA A 139 14.58 3.03 14.40
C ALA A 139 15.89 3.10 15.18
N ALA A 140 16.71 2.07 15.04
CA ALA A 140 18.09 2.06 15.51
C ALA A 140 18.98 2.58 14.38
N LEU A 141 19.78 3.59 14.65
CA LEU A 141 20.68 4.22 13.69
C LEU A 141 22.14 3.75 13.93
N ARG A 142 22.97 3.83 12.88
CA ARG A 142 24.36 3.36 12.94
C ARG A 142 25.22 4.10 13.97
N ASP A 143 24.89 5.33 14.29
CA ASP A 143 25.57 6.13 15.31
C ASP A 143 25.22 5.75 16.76
N GLY A 144 24.39 4.71 16.94
CA GLY A 144 23.92 4.25 18.23
C GLY A 144 22.71 5.00 18.77
N THR A 145 22.18 5.98 18.04
CA THR A 145 20.98 6.72 18.44
C THR A 145 19.71 6.00 18.04
N PHE A 146 18.61 6.31 18.73
CA PHE A 146 17.28 5.83 18.44
C PHE A 146 16.34 6.99 18.11
N GLN A 147 15.50 6.82 17.11
CA GLN A 147 14.43 7.77 16.80
C GLN A 147 13.08 7.04 16.72
N PRO A 148 11.96 7.62 17.14
CA PRO A 148 10.65 7.01 16.99
C PRO A 148 10.38 6.63 15.52
N LEU A 149 9.70 5.51 15.29
CA LEU A 149 9.14 5.23 13.96
C LEU A 149 8.04 6.24 13.64
N ASP A 150 8.06 6.81 12.45
CA ASP A 150 7.09 7.82 12.02
C ASP A 150 5.71 7.24 11.76
N SER A 151 5.64 5.97 11.34
CA SER A 151 4.40 5.22 11.21
C SER A 151 4.65 3.72 11.22
N ILE A 152 3.61 2.99 11.65
CA ILE A 152 3.55 1.53 11.53
C ILE A 152 2.23 1.20 10.83
N LEU A 153 2.30 0.47 9.71
CA LEU A 153 1.15 0.10 8.87
C LEU A 153 0.94 -1.41 8.88
N VAL A 154 -0.29 -1.83 9.15
CA VAL A 154 -0.74 -3.23 9.00
C VAL A 154 -1.94 -3.24 8.06
N PRO A 155 -1.74 -3.53 6.76
CA PRO A 155 -2.83 -3.71 5.81
C PRO A 155 -3.51 -5.06 6.06
N GLY A 156 -4.64 -5.01 6.75
CA GLY A 156 -5.50 -6.14 7.07
C GLY A 156 -6.93 -5.89 6.62
N ASP A 157 -7.87 -6.73 7.08
CA ASP A 157 -9.30 -6.46 6.88
C ASP A 157 -9.66 -5.10 7.44
N ASP A 158 -9.11 -4.76 8.61
CA ASP A 158 -8.97 -3.40 9.10
C ASP A 158 -7.55 -2.90 8.84
N ILE A 159 -7.41 -1.70 8.31
CA ILE A 159 -6.11 -1.06 8.12
C ILE A 159 -5.70 -0.39 9.42
N ARG A 160 -4.66 -0.92 10.07
CA ARG A 160 -4.10 -0.29 11.26
C ARG A 160 -2.93 0.61 10.86
N PHE A 161 -3.03 1.87 11.25
CA PHE A 161 -2.00 2.87 10.97
C PHE A 161 -1.72 3.63 12.26
N TRP A 162 -0.59 3.30 12.91
CA TRP A 162 -0.14 3.96 14.13
C TRP A 162 0.93 4.99 13.81
N ILE A 163 0.80 6.13 14.44
CA ILE A 163 1.72 7.26 14.37
C ILE A 163 2.06 7.69 15.81
N PRO A 164 3.23 8.26 16.07
CA PRO A 164 3.49 8.91 17.34
C PRO A 164 2.43 9.98 17.61
N ASP A 165 1.96 10.06 18.83
CA ASP A 165 0.97 11.09 19.22
C ASP A 165 1.61 12.46 19.07
N SER A 166 1.12 13.22 18.11
CA SER A 166 1.62 14.57 17.81
C SER A 166 0.76 15.69 18.38
N GLY A 167 -0.36 15.34 19.08
CA GLY A 167 -1.25 16.33 19.70
C GLY A 167 -1.78 17.40 18.74
N GLY A 168 -1.80 17.14 17.45
CA GLY A 168 -2.09 18.13 16.41
C GLY A 168 -3.54 18.67 16.49
N ARG A 169 -3.69 19.99 16.37
CA ARG A 169 -5.00 20.62 16.19
C ARG A 169 -5.60 20.22 14.84
N VAL A 170 -6.87 19.83 14.85
CA VAL A 170 -7.64 19.61 13.62
C VAL A 170 -7.78 20.93 12.87
N GLN A 171 -7.44 20.95 11.58
CA GLN A 171 -7.58 22.13 10.73
C GLN A 171 -9.07 22.49 10.53
N ASP A 172 -9.35 23.76 10.31
CA ASP A 172 -10.73 24.27 10.27
C ASP A 172 -11.58 23.60 9.19
N PHE A 173 -11.04 23.35 8.00
CA PHE A 173 -11.75 22.66 6.92
C PHE A 173 -12.10 21.19 7.27
N ALA A 174 -11.34 20.55 8.16
CA ALA A 174 -11.50 19.15 8.53
C ALA A 174 -12.36 18.96 9.79
N GLN A 175 -12.88 20.03 10.40
CA GLN A 175 -13.68 19.93 11.63
C GLN A 175 -14.93 19.05 11.46
N ARG A 176 -15.60 19.09 10.30
CA ARG A 176 -16.76 18.24 10.03
C ARG A 176 -16.41 16.76 9.95
N HIS A 177 -15.26 16.43 9.39
CA HIS A 177 -14.73 15.04 9.38
C HIS A 177 -14.43 14.58 10.80
N ALA A 178 -13.81 15.44 11.60
CA ALA A 178 -13.46 15.13 12.99
C ALA A 178 -14.71 14.96 13.87
N GLN A 179 -15.85 15.58 13.55
CA GLN A 179 -17.12 15.33 14.25
C GLN A 179 -17.61 13.88 14.04
N LEU A 180 -17.31 13.26 12.90
CA LEU A 180 -17.72 11.89 12.59
C LEU A 180 -16.65 10.87 13.02
N PHE A 181 -15.39 11.09 12.59
CA PHE A 181 -14.31 10.11 12.74
C PHE A 181 -13.38 10.39 13.92
N GLY A 182 -13.57 11.50 14.63
CA GLY A 182 -12.68 11.95 15.70
C GLY A 182 -11.37 12.59 15.18
N ALA A 183 -10.73 13.37 16.05
CA ALA A 183 -9.44 14.01 15.75
C ALA A 183 -8.33 13.01 15.40
N GLY A 184 -8.29 11.86 16.08
CA GLY A 184 -7.28 10.84 15.87
C GLY A 184 -7.27 10.31 14.43
N THR A 185 -8.43 9.99 13.84
CA THR A 185 -8.52 9.53 12.44
C THR A 185 -8.18 10.66 11.47
N THR A 186 -8.67 11.87 11.71
CA THR A 186 -8.34 13.05 10.89
C THR A 186 -6.84 13.33 10.88
N ASN A 187 -6.17 13.24 12.02
CA ASN A 187 -4.71 13.40 12.12
C ASN A 187 -3.95 12.25 11.44
N ARG A 188 -4.47 11.01 11.49
CA ARG A 188 -3.88 9.88 10.73
C ARG A 188 -3.93 10.15 9.23
N LEU A 189 -5.07 10.56 8.66
CA LEU A 189 -5.21 10.90 7.24
C LEU A 189 -4.22 11.99 6.83
N ARG A 190 -4.01 13.00 7.68
CA ARG A 190 -3.05 14.08 7.45
C ARG A 190 -1.58 13.60 7.37
N ARG A 191 -1.26 12.48 7.98
CA ARG A 191 0.08 11.86 7.95
C ARG A 191 0.23 10.83 6.85
N MET A 192 -0.86 10.40 6.22
CA MET A 192 -0.84 9.38 5.17
C MET A 192 -0.51 9.97 3.81
N ALA A 193 0.16 9.15 3.00
CA ALA A 193 0.37 9.34 1.58
C ALA A 193 -0.47 8.34 0.78
N ALA A 194 -1.23 8.80 -0.21
CA ALA A 194 -1.96 7.95 -1.13
C ALA A 194 -1.41 8.07 -2.56
N ALA A 195 -1.26 6.93 -3.26
CA ALA A 195 -0.99 6.91 -4.69
C ALA A 195 -2.28 6.67 -5.47
N VAL A 196 -2.54 7.50 -6.49
CA VAL A 196 -3.62 7.32 -7.43
C VAL A 196 -3.04 7.11 -8.82
N ILE A 197 -3.26 5.93 -9.38
CA ILE A 197 -2.74 5.53 -10.68
C ILE A 197 -3.89 5.56 -11.68
N GLY A 198 -3.81 6.49 -12.66
CA GLY A 198 -4.89 6.87 -13.55
C GLY A 198 -5.66 8.09 -13.02
N CYS A 199 -5.55 9.24 -13.70
CA CYS A 199 -6.14 10.52 -13.31
C CYS A 199 -7.32 10.94 -14.21
N SER A 200 -8.05 9.96 -14.75
CA SER A 200 -9.19 10.18 -15.65
C SER A 200 -10.54 10.03 -14.93
N GLY A 201 -11.48 9.28 -15.49
CA GLY A 201 -12.87 9.19 -15.08
C GLY A 201 -13.11 8.81 -13.61
N THR A 202 -12.48 7.74 -13.11
CA THR A 202 -12.58 7.31 -11.70
C THR A 202 -11.52 7.97 -10.81
N GLY A 203 -10.32 8.22 -11.37
CA GLY A 203 -9.21 8.79 -10.60
C GLY A 203 -9.41 10.25 -10.25
N SER A 204 -9.88 11.10 -11.17
CA SER A 204 -10.04 12.53 -10.88
C SER A 204 -11.04 12.82 -9.74
N PRO A 205 -12.24 12.20 -9.66
CA PRO A 205 -13.11 12.41 -8.50
C PRO A 205 -12.56 11.78 -7.21
N LEU A 206 -11.80 10.69 -7.29
CA LEU A 206 -11.15 10.12 -6.11
C LEU A 206 -10.08 11.06 -5.56
N ILE A 207 -9.23 11.63 -6.44
CA ILE A 207 -8.19 12.62 -6.07
C ILE A 207 -8.82 13.83 -5.37
N GLU A 208 -9.91 14.36 -5.92
CA GLU A 208 -10.69 15.45 -5.31
C GLU A 208 -11.13 15.10 -3.88
N GLN A 209 -11.70 13.90 -3.70
CA GLN A 209 -12.20 13.43 -2.42
C GLN A 209 -11.08 13.20 -1.39
N LEU A 210 -9.94 12.59 -1.82
CA LEU A 210 -8.77 12.39 -0.95
C LEU A 210 -8.20 13.71 -0.44
N ALA A 211 -8.07 14.71 -1.32
CA ALA A 211 -7.61 16.04 -0.94
C ALA A 211 -8.57 16.69 0.08
N ARG A 212 -9.89 16.59 -0.13
CA ARG A 212 -10.91 17.13 0.79
C ARG A 212 -10.99 16.38 2.11
N LEU A 213 -10.63 15.10 2.16
CA LEU A 213 -10.46 14.36 3.41
C LEU A 213 -9.20 14.76 4.19
N GLY A 214 -8.30 15.51 3.56
CA GLY A 214 -7.11 16.02 4.21
C GLY A 214 -5.93 15.07 4.22
N PHE A 215 -5.79 14.20 3.20
CA PHE A 215 -4.54 13.45 3.02
C PHE A 215 -3.35 14.38 2.96
N GLY A 216 -2.27 14.02 3.65
CA GLY A 216 -1.07 14.86 3.71
C GLY A 216 -0.30 14.91 2.41
N ARG A 217 -0.21 13.79 1.69
CA ARG A 217 0.48 13.69 0.40
C ARG A 217 -0.31 12.84 -0.58
N LEU A 218 -0.36 13.27 -1.84
CA LEU A 218 -0.89 12.52 -2.97
C LEU A 218 0.18 12.34 -4.04
N VAL A 219 0.36 11.11 -4.51
CA VAL A 219 1.20 10.77 -5.66
C VAL A 219 0.27 10.44 -6.82
N LEU A 220 0.36 11.21 -7.90
CA LEU A 220 -0.51 11.09 -9.07
C LEU A 220 0.30 10.55 -10.25
N VAL A 221 -0.11 9.41 -10.79
CA VAL A 221 0.58 8.74 -11.91
C VAL A 221 -0.38 8.61 -13.09
N ASP A 222 -0.09 9.26 -14.20
CA ASP A 222 -0.84 9.13 -15.46
C ASP A 222 0.03 9.66 -16.61
N PRO A 223 0.30 8.89 -17.69
CA PRO A 223 1.11 9.34 -18.82
C PRO A 223 0.38 10.31 -19.73
N ASP A 224 -0.96 10.37 -19.67
CA ASP A 224 -1.79 10.96 -20.69
C ASP A 224 -1.99 12.47 -20.54
N LEU A 225 -2.33 13.08 -21.67
CA LEU A 225 -2.76 14.46 -21.78
C LEU A 225 -4.28 14.56 -21.74
N VAL A 226 -4.81 15.71 -21.36
CA VAL A 226 -6.24 16.00 -21.46
C VAL A 226 -6.64 16.14 -22.90
N GLU A 227 -7.68 15.43 -23.32
CA GLU A 227 -8.30 15.50 -24.64
C GLU A 227 -9.75 16.00 -24.55
N ALA A 228 -10.30 16.53 -25.64
CA ALA A 228 -11.68 17.02 -25.67
C ALA A 228 -12.69 15.93 -25.27
N ARG A 229 -12.47 14.68 -25.70
CA ARG A 229 -13.31 13.52 -25.36
C ARG A 229 -13.24 13.13 -23.86
N ASN A 230 -12.28 13.65 -23.10
CA ASN A 230 -12.15 13.38 -21.68
C ASN A 230 -12.91 14.39 -20.81
N LEU A 231 -13.28 15.57 -21.35
CA LEU A 231 -13.89 16.67 -20.60
C LEU A 231 -15.25 16.31 -20.00
N ASN A 232 -15.90 15.29 -20.50
CA ASN A 232 -17.18 14.79 -19.99
C ASN A 232 -17.04 14.05 -18.64
N ARG A 233 -15.82 13.73 -18.19
CA ARG A 233 -15.60 12.88 -17.01
C ARG A 233 -14.41 13.24 -16.13
N ILE A 234 -13.46 14.06 -16.58
CA ILE A 234 -12.33 14.50 -15.75
C ILE A 234 -12.78 15.71 -14.94
N VAL A 235 -12.87 15.54 -13.62
CA VAL A 235 -13.15 16.63 -12.69
C VAL A 235 -12.02 17.66 -12.75
N ASN A 236 -12.39 18.96 -12.68
CA ASN A 236 -11.45 20.10 -12.76
C ASN A 236 -10.73 20.27 -14.12
N ALA A 237 -11.14 19.57 -15.17
CA ALA A 237 -10.64 19.78 -16.51
C ALA A 237 -11.55 20.74 -17.31
N TRP A 238 -10.93 21.66 -18.05
CA TRP A 238 -11.60 22.67 -18.85
C TRP A 238 -11.19 22.55 -20.32
N ARG A 239 -11.94 23.17 -21.24
CA ARG A 239 -11.62 23.19 -22.68
C ARG A 239 -10.21 23.68 -22.97
N GLU A 240 -9.73 24.67 -22.22
CA GLU A 240 -8.38 25.19 -22.34
C GLU A 240 -7.31 24.10 -22.07
N HIS A 241 -7.52 23.23 -21.08
CA HIS A 241 -6.60 22.12 -20.78
C HIS A 241 -6.49 21.15 -21.95
N ALA A 242 -7.61 20.84 -22.62
CA ALA A 242 -7.61 19.99 -23.80
C ALA A 242 -6.94 20.67 -25.02
N TYR A 243 -7.21 21.95 -25.22
CA TYR A 243 -6.59 22.74 -26.28
C TYR A 243 -5.06 22.84 -26.12
N LEU A 244 -4.60 23.07 -24.90
CA LEU A 244 -3.17 23.16 -24.55
C LEU A 244 -2.52 21.80 -24.33
N LYS A 245 -3.26 20.72 -24.47
CA LYS A 245 -2.79 19.33 -24.19
C LYS A 245 -2.06 19.22 -22.84
N ARG A 246 -2.68 19.74 -21.78
CA ARG A 246 -2.08 19.67 -20.45
C ARG A 246 -2.07 18.23 -19.93
N PRO A 247 -0.98 17.81 -19.25
CA PRO A 247 -0.97 16.53 -18.54
C PRO A 247 -2.12 16.42 -17.54
N LYS A 248 -2.80 15.26 -17.49
CA LYS A 248 -3.89 15.04 -16.55
C LYS A 248 -3.43 15.24 -15.10
N VAL A 249 -2.24 14.75 -14.76
CA VAL A 249 -1.63 14.90 -13.43
C VAL A 249 -1.41 16.37 -13.04
N GLU A 250 -1.00 17.22 -13.97
CA GLU A 250 -0.82 18.67 -13.72
C GLU A 250 -2.14 19.38 -13.43
N VAL A 251 -3.20 19.02 -14.18
CA VAL A 251 -4.52 19.62 -13.99
C VAL A 251 -5.02 19.33 -12.59
N MET A 252 -4.89 18.06 -12.14
CA MET A 252 -5.29 17.66 -10.79
C MET A 252 -4.43 18.31 -9.72
N ALA A 253 -3.12 18.35 -9.89
CA ALA A 253 -2.21 18.98 -8.93
C ALA A 253 -2.53 20.49 -8.74
N ARG A 254 -2.82 21.21 -9.82
CA ARG A 254 -3.24 22.63 -9.76
C ARG A 254 -4.58 22.81 -9.04
N ALA A 255 -5.54 21.92 -9.29
CA ALA A 255 -6.82 21.94 -8.59
C ALA A 255 -6.65 21.74 -7.07
N ILE A 256 -5.82 20.77 -6.65
CA ILE A 256 -5.53 20.53 -5.24
C ILE A 256 -4.81 21.72 -4.60
N ALA A 257 -3.82 22.30 -5.29
CA ALA A 257 -3.13 23.48 -4.81
C ALA A 257 -4.10 24.66 -4.60
N ALA A 258 -5.05 24.85 -5.51
CA ALA A 258 -6.08 25.89 -5.40
C ALA A 258 -7.05 25.69 -4.22
N MET A 259 -7.25 24.47 -3.73
CA MET A 259 -8.05 24.20 -2.51
C MET A 259 -7.40 24.76 -1.24
N GLY A 260 -6.07 24.86 -1.21
CA GLY A 260 -5.35 25.44 -0.08
C GLY A 260 -5.36 24.61 1.21
N PHE A 261 -5.67 23.31 1.17
CA PHE A 261 -5.74 22.44 2.34
C PHE A 261 -4.35 21.94 2.81
N GLY A 262 -3.28 22.28 2.07
CA GLY A 262 -1.91 21.92 2.41
C GLY A 262 -1.57 20.44 2.11
N THR A 263 -2.32 19.80 1.22
CA THR A 263 -1.95 18.49 0.67
C THR A 263 -0.76 18.66 -0.29
N GLU A 264 0.33 17.95 -0.04
CA GLU A 264 1.47 17.89 -0.95
C GLU A 264 1.14 16.99 -2.14
N VAL A 265 1.45 17.43 -3.35
CA VAL A 265 1.18 16.66 -4.56
C VAL A 265 2.47 16.43 -5.33
N GLU A 266 2.79 15.16 -5.53
CA GLU A 266 3.86 14.72 -6.42
C GLU A 266 3.24 14.12 -7.69
N ILE A 267 3.68 14.60 -8.86
CA ILE A 267 3.17 14.17 -10.16
C ILE A 267 4.21 13.36 -10.91
N ILE A 268 3.74 12.27 -11.53
CA ILE A 268 4.53 11.41 -12.40
C ILE A 268 3.80 11.29 -13.72
N GLN A 269 4.23 12.08 -14.71
CA GLN A 269 3.71 12.01 -16.07
C GLN A 269 4.41 10.87 -16.83
N ALA A 270 4.18 9.65 -16.40
CA ALA A 270 4.77 8.45 -17.00
C ALA A 270 3.88 7.23 -16.75
N ASP A 271 4.16 6.16 -17.47
CA ASP A 271 3.61 4.84 -17.14
C ASP A 271 4.12 4.38 -15.76
N LEU A 272 3.27 3.64 -15.04
CA LEU A 272 3.65 3.04 -13.77
C LEU A 272 4.83 2.06 -13.90
N ALA A 273 4.98 1.40 -15.06
CA ALA A 273 6.04 0.44 -15.34
C ALA A 273 7.41 1.12 -15.61
N THR A 274 7.75 2.14 -14.82
CA THR A 274 9.08 2.78 -14.81
C THR A 274 9.69 2.67 -13.40
N PRO A 275 11.02 2.50 -13.28
CA PRO A 275 11.67 2.43 -11.97
C PRO A 275 11.36 3.64 -11.08
N ALA A 276 11.35 4.84 -11.66
CA ALA A 276 11.04 6.08 -10.93
C ALA A 276 9.62 6.08 -10.36
N ALA A 277 8.60 5.70 -11.16
CA ALA A 277 7.21 5.64 -10.72
C ALA A 277 7.03 4.57 -9.62
N VAL A 278 7.56 3.36 -9.82
CA VAL A 278 7.49 2.28 -8.83
C VAL A 278 8.09 2.72 -7.49
N LYS A 279 9.25 3.38 -7.50
CA LYS A 279 9.93 3.84 -6.28
C LYS A 279 9.12 4.87 -5.52
N VAL A 280 8.53 5.84 -6.19
CA VAL A 280 7.74 6.90 -5.54
C VAL A 280 6.42 6.34 -5.01
N VAL A 281 5.74 5.52 -5.81
CA VAL A 281 4.47 4.86 -5.41
C VAL A 281 4.68 3.93 -4.20
N ALA A 282 5.82 3.24 -4.13
CA ALA A 282 6.18 2.38 -2.99
C ALA A 282 6.31 3.14 -1.66
N GLU A 283 6.51 4.46 -1.69
CA GLU A 283 6.56 5.29 -0.48
C GLU A 283 5.19 5.67 0.09
N CYS A 284 4.11 5.46 -0.66
CA CYS A 284 2.75 5.75 -0.20
C CYS A 284 2.26 4.73 0.83
N ASP A 285 1.20 5.05 1.56
CA ASP A 285 0.61 4.21 2.60
C ASP A 285 -0.64 3.46 2.12
N VAL A 286 -1.19 3.87 0.97
CA VAL A 286 -2.32 3.21 0.29
C VAL A 286 -2.25 3.43 -1.21
N LEU A 287 -2.68 2.43 -1.98
CA LEU A 287 -2.72 2.45 -3.44
C LEU A 287 -4.16 2.44 -3.95
N PHE A 288 -4.45 3.30 -4.92
CA PHE A 288 -5.70 3.31 -5.67
C PHE A 288 -5.42 3.15 -7.16
N GLY A 289 -5.87 2.03 -7.74
CA GLY A 289 -5.80 1.75 -9.16
C GLY A 289 -7.08 2.19 -9.88
N CYS A 290 -6.95 3.22 -10.70
CA CYS A 290 -8.04 3.81 -11.50
C CYS A 290 -7.78 3.63 -13.00
N MET A 291 -7.08 2.54 -13.38
CA MET A 291 -6.66 2.26 -14.74
C MET A 291 -7.40 1.06 -15.32
N ASP A 292 -7.52 1.01 -16.63
CA ASP A 292 -8.18 -0.10 -17.34
C ASP A 292 -7.21 -1.21 -17.74
N GLY A 293 -5.90 -0.93 -17.76
CA GLY A 293 -4.87 -1.82 -18.27
C GLY A 293 -4.60 -3.02 -17.36
N VAL A 294 -4.58 -4.23 -17.94
CA VAL A 294 -4.28 -5.49 -17.21
C VAL A 294 -2.87 -5.49 -16.63
N GLU A 295 -1.87 -5.02 -17.40
CA GLU A 295 -0.47 -4.97 -16.94
C GLU A 295 -0.31 -4.05 -15.72
N GLY A 296 -0.90 -2.85 -15.76
CA GLY A 296 -0.85 -1.91 -14.65
C GLY A 296 -1.52 -2.46 -13.38
N ARG A 297 -2.68 -3.11 -13.51
CA ARG A 297 -3.36 -3.79 -12.40
C ARG A 297 -2.52 -4.92 -11.81
N HIS A 298 -1.89 -5.73 -12.67
CA HIS A 298 -0.98 -6.80 -12.23
C HIS A 298 0.25 -6.22 -11.51
N LEU A 299 0.82 -5.15 -12.03
CA LEU A 299 1.96 -4.46 -11.45
C LEU A 299 1.63 -3.89 -10.07
N LEU A 300 0.43 -3.28 -9.88
CA LEU A 300 -0.02 -2.79 -8.58
C LEU A 300 -0.20 -3.92 -7.55
N ASN A 301 -0.76 -5.07 -7.94
CA ASN A 301 -0.80 -6.25 -7.06
C ASN A 301 0.59 -6.66 -6.60
N ARG A 302 1.54 -6.71 -7.53
CA ARG A 302 2.93 -7.10 -7.25
C ARG A 302 3.61 -6.07 -6.34
N LEU A 303 3.44 -4.78 -6.62
CA LEU A 303 3.97 -3.68 -5.82
C LEU A 303 3.40 -3.72 -4.39
N ALA A 304 2.09 -3.98 -4.24
CA ALA A 304 1.44 -4.13 -2.95
C ALA A 304 2.08 -5.24 -2.11
N ALA A 305 2.41 -6.39 -2.70
CA ALA A 305 3.10 -7.47 -2.01
C ALA A 305 4.54 -7.10 -1.61
N TYR A 306 5.34 -6.57 -2.55
CA TYR A 306 6.75 -6.24 -2.30
C TYR A 306 6.94 -5.21 -1.19
N TYR A 307 6.04 -4.23 -1.09
CA TYR A 307 6.16 -3.11 -0.13
C TYR A 307 5.12 -3.15 0.98
N VAL A 308 4.35 -4.23 1.08
CA VAL A 308 3.31 -4.46 2.10
C VAL A 308 2.33 -3.29 2.16
N LEU A 309 1.57 -3.10 1.07
CA LEU A 309 0.64 -1.98 0.90
C LEU A 309 -0.81 -2.44 0.70
N PRO A 310 -1.80 -1.75 1.28
CA PRO A 310 -3.19 -1.95 0.93
C PRO A 310 -3.47 -1.37 -0.47
N TYR A 311 -4.19 -2.10 -1.30
CA TYR A 311 -4.50 -1.71 -2.66
C TYR A 311 -6.01 -1.76 -2.92
N PHE A 312 -6.57 -0.68 -3.46
CA PHE A 312 -7.95 -0.57 -3.92
C PHE A 312 -7.95 -0.48 -5.46
N ASP A 313 -8.54 -1.48 -6.13
CA ASP A 313 -8.77 -1.46 -7.57
C ASP A 313 -10.19 -1.04 -7.87
N ILE A 314 -10.36 -0.09 -8.80
CA ILE A 314 -11.65 0.49 -9.15
C ILE A 314 -11.91 0.21 -10.63
N GLY A 315 -12.91 -0.60 -10.92
CA GLY A 315 -13.34 -0.92 -12.26
C GLY A 315 -14.75 -0.41 -12.56
N VAL A 316 -14.94 0.12 -13.75
CA VAL A 316 -16.26 0.46 -14.31
C VAL A 316 -16.39 -0.21 -15.68
N ARG A 317 -17.54 -0.84 -15.93
CA ARG A 317 -17.85 -1.42 -17.22
C ARG A 317 -19.20 -0.91 -17.72
N LEU A 318 -19.17 -0.31 -18.91
CA LEU A 318 -20.34 0.22 -19.60
C LEU A 318 -20.30 -0.33 -21.02
N ASP A 319 -21.34 -1.06 -21.41
CA ASP A 319 -21.50 -1.59 -22.76
C ASP A 319 -22.84 -1.12 -23.35
N ALA A 320 -22.87 -0.80 -24.64
CA ALA A 320 -24.02 -0.31 -25.37
C ALA A 320 -24.19 -1.07 -26.70
N ASP A 321 -25.44 -1.13 -27.18
CA ASP A 321 -25.78 -1.79 -28.46
C ASP A 321 -25.48 -0.93 -29.68
N GLY A 322 -25.02 0.31 -29.50
CA GLY A 322 -24.80 1.27 -30.59
C GLY A 322 -26.06 1.92 -31.16
N GLN A 323 -27.25 1.60 -30.60
CA GLN A 323 -28.56 2.11 -31.05
C GLN A 323 -29.27 2.91 -29.93
N GLY A 324 -28.54 3.23 -28.85
CA GLY A 324 -29.06 3.96 -27.69
C GLY A 324 -29.50 3.06 -26.56
N GLY A 325 -29.38 1.74 -26.68
CA GLY A 325 -29.60 0.78 -25.62
C GLY A 325 -28.34 0.54 -24.78
N VAL A 326 -28.47 0.47 -23.47
CA VAL A 326 -27.41 0.10 -22.53
C VAL A 326 -27.52 -1.39 -22.24
N THR A 327 -26.50 -2.17 -22.60
CA THR A 327 -26.49 -3.63 -22.41
C THR A 327 -25.82 -4.04 -21.12
N GLU A 328 -24.85 -3.24 -20.62
CA GLU A 328 -24.23 -3.44 -19.33
C GLU A 328 -23.81 -2.10 -18.71
N ALA A 329 -24.09 -1.93 -17.43
CA ALA A 329 -23.59 -0.82 -16.62
C ALA A 329 -23.35 -1.33 -15.20
N CYS A 330 -22.09 -1.52 -14.85
CA CYS A 330 -21.67 -2.02 -13.54
C CYS A 330 -20.32 -1.45 -13.13
N GLY A 331 -20.00 -1.59 -11.85
CA GLY A 331 -18.71 -1.26 -11.30
C GLY A 331 -18.30 -2.24 -10.20
N ALA A 332 -17.01 -2.33 -9.95
CA ALA A 332 -16.48 -3.10 -8.85
C ALA A 332 -15.33 -2.34 -8.16
N VAL A 333 -15.28 -2.47 -6.85
CA VAL A 333 -14.15 -2.07 -6.01
C VAL A 333 -13.58 -3.34 -5.37
N HIS A 334 -12.31 -3.58 -5.56
CA HIS A 334 -11.59 -4.68 -4.93
C HIS A 334 -10.61 -4.10 -3.92
N TYR A 335 -10.77 -4.46 -2.66
CA TYR A 335 -9.74 -4.25 -1.66
C TYR A 335 -8.80 -5.46 -1.63
N LEU A 336 -7.51 -5.23 -1.78
CA LEU A 336 -6.48 -6.28 -1.82
C LEU A 336 -5.47 -6.06 -0.70
N ARG A 337 -5.29 -7.11 0.09
CA ARG A 337 -4.23 -7.21 1.10
C ARG A 337 -2.95 -7.77 0.45
N PRO A 338 -1.76 -7.41 0.96
CA PRO A 338 -0.48 -7.93 0.43
C PRO A 338 -0.36 -9.46 0.49
N ASP A 339 -0.96 -10.06 1.51
CA ASP A 339 -0.94 -11.50 1.81
C ASP A 339 -2.23 -12.23 1.41
N GLY A 340 -3.12 -11.54 0.69
CA GLY A 340 -4.42 -12.05 0.26
C GLY A 340 -4.47 -12.49 -1.20
N SER A 341 -5.71 -12.64 -1.71
CA SER A 341 -5.97 -12.97 -3.11
C SER A 341 -5.66 -11.81 -4.03
N THR A 342 -5.17 -12.14 -5.23
CA THR A 342 -4.85 -11.16 -6.29
C THR A 342 -6.05 -10.88 -7.18
N LEU A 343 -5.98 -9.84 -8.02
CA LEU A 343 -7.00 -9.60 -9.06
C LEU A 343 -7.08 -10.76 -10.07
N LEU A 344 -5.99 -11.52 -10.27
CA LEU A 344 -6.00 -12.73 -11.08
C LEU A 344 -6.81 -13.84 -10.40
N ASP A 345 -6.64 -14.06 -9.08
CA ASP A 345 -7.44 -15.01 -8.31
C ASP A 345 -8.93 -14.66 -8.32
N ARG A 346 -9.24 -13.36 -8.38
CA ARG A 346 -10.60 -12.80 -8.46
C ARG A 346 -11.18 -12.74 -9.88
N ASN A 347 -10.48 -13.28 -10.86
CA ASN A 347 -10.88 -13.29 -12.28
C ASN A 347 -11.18 -11.89 -12.87
N VAL A 348 -10.56 -10.82 -12.35
CA VAL A 348 -10.65 -9.48 -12.92
C VAL A 348 -9.96 -9.45 -14.28
N TYR A 349 -8.90 -10.23 -14.43
CA TYR A 349 -8.26 -10.55 -15.70
C TYR A 349 -7.71 -11.99 -15.66
N THR A 350 -7.40 -12.54 -16.83
CA THR A 350 -6.85 -13.89 -16.98
C THR A 350 -5.35 -13.86 -17.27
N ALA A 351 -4.66 -14.98 -17.03
CA ALA A 351 -3.24 -15.12 -17.41
C ALA A 351 -3.05 -14.96 -18.94
N GLY A 352 -4.03 -15.38 -19.74
CA GLY A 352 -4.02 -15.17 -21.21
C GLY A 352 -4.07 -13.69 -21.58
N GLN A 353 -4.93 -12.91 -20.93
CA GLN A 353 -5.01 -11.46 -21.13
C GLN A 353 -3.72 -10.75 -20.70
N LEU A 354 -3.13 -11.15 -19.58
CA LEU A 354 -1.85 -10.60 -19.12
C LEU A 354 -0.73 -10.90 -20.12
N LYS A 355 -0.66 -12.14 -20.64
CA LYS A 355 0.30 -12.52 -21.67
C LYS A 355 0.10 -11.74 -22.97
N ALA A 356 -1.16 -11.56 -23.40
CA ALA A 356 -1.50 -10.80 -24.60
C ALA A 356 -1.12 -9.32 -24.47
N ALA A 357 -1.35 -8.70 -23.31
CA ALA A 357 -0.96 -7.33 -23.01
C ALA A 357 0.56 -7.17 -23.05
N GLY A 358 1.31 -8.07 -22.40
CA GLY A 358 2.77 -8.10 -22.46
C GLY A 358 3.31 -8.24 -23.90
N LEU A 359 2.73 -9.14 -24.69
CA LEU A 359 3.11 -9.32 -26.09
C LEU A 359 2.84 -8.05 -26.92
N ARG A 360 1.70 -7.36 -26.67
CA ARG A 360 1.37 -6.10 -27.35
C ARG A 360 2.44 -5.04 -27.11
N ARG A 361 2.99 -4.97 -25.92
CA ARG A 361 4.04 -4.00 -25.53
C ARG A 361 5.40 -4.39 -26.09
N THR A 362 5.79 -5.67 -26.00
CA THR A 362 7.15 -6.13 -26.34
C THR A 362 7.31 -6.48 -27.84
N ASP A 363 6.28 -7.03 -28.47
CA ASP A 363 6.25 -7.38 -29.90
C ASP A 363 4.87 -7.09 -30.50
N PRO A 364 4.58 -5.82 -30.86
CA PRO A 364 3.30 -5.42 -31.47
C PRO A 364 2.99 -6.15 -32.80
N LYS A 365 3.99 -6.68 -33.50
CA LYS A 365 3.80 -7.43 -34.74
C LYS A 365 3.27 -8.82 -34.42
N ALA A 366 3.95 -9.55 -33.56
CA ALA A 366 3.50 -10.86 -33.11
C ALA A 366 2.12 -10.81 -32.47
N TYR A 367 1.82 -9.74 -31.68
CA TYR A 367 0.48 -9.52 -31.14
C TYR A 367 -0.60 -9.44 -32.25
N ARG A 368 -0.38 -8.61 -33.30
CA ARG A 368 -1.32 -8.49 -34.42
C ARG A 368 -1.50 -9.80 -35.17
N ASP A 369 -0.42 -10.56 -35.33
CA ASP A 369 -0.49 -11.86 -36.05
C ASP A 369 -1.30 -12.88 -35.23
N GLN A 370 -1.10 -12.95 -33.90
CA GLN A 370 -1.90 -13.81 -33.02
C GLN A 370 -3.37 -13.38 -32.92
N LEU A 371 -3.62 -12.06 -32.95
CA LEU A 371 -4.98 -11.53 -32.98
C LEU A 371 -5.73 -11.94 -34.29
N ARG A 372 -5.07 -11.82 -35.44
CA ARG A 372 -5.61 -12.26 -36.74
C ARG A 372 -5.83 -13.76 -36.79
N ALA A 373 -4.96 -14.53 -36.17
CA ALA A 373 -5.06 -15.98 -36.08
C ALA A 373 -6.10 -16.46 -35.05
N GLY A 374 -6.71 -15.55 -34.28
CA GLY A 374 -7.73 -15.90 -33.29
C GLY A 374 -7.19 -16.52 -31.99
N TYR A 375 -5.86 -16.54 -31.78
CA TYR A 375 -5.23 -17.08 -30.56
C TYR A 375 -5.39 -16.16 -29.35
N ILE A 376 -5.58 -14.86 -29.57
CA ILE A 376 -5.82 -13.86 -28.50
C ILE A 376 -7.03 -13.01 -28.88
N ARG A 377 -7.74 -12.51 -27.87
CA ARG A 377 -8.81 -11.53 -28.05
C ARG A 377 -8.23 -10.12 -27.90
N GLY A 378 -8.61 -9.20 -28.80
CA GLY A 378 -8.23 -7.80 -28.71
C GLY A 378 -8.83 -7.11 -27.48
N VAL A 379 -8.19 -6.03 -27.04
CA VAL A 379 -8.74 -5.12 -26.03
C VAL A 379 -9.40 -3.97 -26.78
N GLU A 380 -10.68 -3.72 -26.53
CA GLU A 380 -11.37 -2.53 -27.03
C GLU A 380 -10.81 -1.28 -26.34
N GLU A 381 -10.36 -0.30 -27.12
CA GLU A 381 -9.69 0.91 -26.62
C GLU A 381 -10.68 2.02 -26.24
N ASP A 382 -11.81 2.14 -26.96
CA ASP A 382 -12.84 3.15 -26.71
C ASP A 382 -14.02 2.52 -25.96
N ARG A 383 -14.10 2.78 -24.65
CA ARG A 383 -15.20 2.36 -23.81
C ARG A 383 -16.08 3.55 -23.42
N PRO A 384 -17.41 3.38 -23.36
CA PRO A 384 -18.27 4.39 -22.82
C PRO A 384 -17.84 4.81 -21.41
N ALA A 385 -18.04 6.09 -21.07
CA ALA A 385 -17.75 6.60 -19.74
C ALA A 385 -18.77 7.67 -19.35
N VAL A 386 -19.30 7.56 -18.15
CA VAL A 386 -20.29 8.47 -17.59
C VAL A 386 -19.81 8.97 -16.24
N ILE A 387 -19.73 10.28 -16.07
CA ILE A 387 -19.16 10.92 -14.88
C ILE A 387 -19.85 10.48 -13.58
N SER A 388 -21.18 10.37 -13.56
CA SER A 388 -21.92 9.99 -12.34
C SER A 388 -21.59 8.58 -11.86
N ILE A 389 -21.44 7.62 -12.78
CA ILE A 389 -21.08 6.24 -12.49
C ILE A 389 -19.63 6.19 -11.97
N ASN A 390 -18.72 6.89 -12.65
CA ASN A 390 -17.32 6.96 -12.24
C ASN A 390 -17.15 7.58 -10.84
N MET A 391 -17.87 8.66 -10.55
CA MET A 391 -17.86 9.32 -9.24
C MET A 391 -18.45 8.43 -8.14
N GLN A 392 -19.50 7.69 -8.44
CA GLN A 392 -20.11 6.76 -7.47
C GLN A 392 -19.12 5.65 -7.11
N MET A 393 -18.45 5.04 -8.10
CA MET A 393 -17.47 3.99 -7.84
C MET A 393 -16.22 4.52 -7.11
N ALA A 394 -15.77 5.73 -7.44
CA ALA A 394 -14.70 6.40 -6.70
C ALA A 394 -15.09 6.64 -5.22
N SER A 395 -16.34 7.06 -4.98
CA SER A 395 -16.86 7.28 -3.62
C SER A 395 -17.01 5.97 -2.85
N ILE A 396 -17.44 4.88 -3.51
CA ILE A 396 -17.49 3.55 -2.89
C ILE A 396 -16.08 3.12 -2.45
N ALA A 397 -15.08 3.26 -3.31
CA ALA A 397 -13.70 2.90 -2.98
C ALA A 397 -13.16 3.68 -1.78
N LEU A 398 -13.47 4.99 -1.71
CA LEU A 398 -13.05 5.81 -0.60
C LEU A 398 -13.78 5.44 0.69
N ASN A 399 -15.08 5.12 0.64
CA ASN A 399 -15.84 4.65 1.78
C ASN A 399 -15.34 3.28 2.27
N GLU A 400 -14.90 2.40 1.36
CA GLU A 400 -14.25 1.14 1.71
C GLU A 400 -12.92 1.37 2.45
N PHE A 401 -12.12 2.33 2.00
CA PHE A 401 -10.91 2.73 2.72
C PHE A 401 -11.23 3.30 4.10
N LEU A 402 -12.20 4.23 4.19
CA LEU A 402 -12.59 4.86 5.46
C LEU A 402 -13.11 3.83 6.46
N ALA A 403 -13.94 2.89 6.03
CA ALA A 403 -14.45 1.83 6.90
C ALA A 403 -13.35 0.91 7.45
N ARG A 404 -12.22 0.78 6.75
CA ARG A 404 -11.09 -0.05 7.20
C ARG A 404 -10.12 0.70 8.10
N ILE A 405 -9.88 1.99 7.84
CA ILE A 405 -8.99 2.81 8.69
C ILE A 405 -9.70 3.29 9.97
N HIS A 406 -11.01 3.37 9.96
CA HIS A 406 -11.87 3.73 11.07
C HIS A 406 -13.10 2.81 11.06
N PRO A 407 -12.98 1.58 11.61
CA PRO A 407 -14.07 0.61 11.58
C PRO A 407 -15.34 1.17 12.23
N TYR A 408 -16.41 1.32 11.43
CA TYR A 408 -17.71 1.84 11.86
C TYR A 408 -18.88 0.95 11.40
N ARG A 409 -18.59 -0.14 10.65
CA ARG A 409 -19.58 -1.10 10.20
C ARG A 409 -19.96 -2.06 11.33
N TYR A 410 -21.19 -2.56 11.29
CA TYR A 410 -21.63 -3.66 12.15
C TYR A 410 -21.07 -5.00 11.66
N ASP A 411 -20.96 -5.18 10.34
CA ASP A 411 -20.39 -6.37 9.71
C ASP A 411 -18.86 -6.23 9.61
N ASP A 412 -18.15 -7.37 9.68
CA ASP A 412 -16.70 -7.40 9.54
C ASP A 412 -16.27 -6.91 8.16
N ASN A 413 -15.22 -6.11 8.12
CA ASN A 413 -14.64 -5.64 6.86
C ASN A 413 -14.12 -6.80 5.97
N ALA A 414 -13.85 -7.98 6.54
CA ALA A 414 -13.52 -9.20 5.82
C ALA A 414 -14.61 -9.61 4.81
N GLU A 415 -15.88 -9.36 5.12
CA GLU A 415 -17.04 -9.70 4.27
C GLU A 415 -17.18 -8.75 3.05
N SER A 416 -16.36 -7.70 2.98
CA SER A 416 -16.44 -6.65 1.97
C SER A 416 -15.14 -6.50 1.19
N ALA A 417 -14.41 -7.59 0.93
CA ALA A 417 -13.18 -7.54 0.12
C ALA A 417 -13.47 -7.15 -1.35
N ILE A 418 -14.69 -7.43 -1.83
CA ILE A 418 -15.16 -7.04 -3.15
C ILE A 418 -16.53 -6.39 -2.99
N VAL A 419 -16.69 -5.20 -3.56
CA VAL A 419 -17.98 -4.51 -3.66
C VAL A 419 -18.35 -4.37 -5.13
N ARG A 420 -19.45 -4.98 -5.55
CA ARG A 420 -19.98 -4.89 -6.92
C ARG A 420 -21.26 -4.06 -6.91
N HIS A 421 -21.40 -3.18 -7.88
CA HIS A 421 -22.60 -2.38 -8.06
C HIS A 421 -23.14 -2.55 -9.47
N SER A 422 -24.41 -2.93 -9.60
CA SER A 422 -25.10 -2.97 -10.88
C SER A 422 -26.04 -1.76 -10.99
N PHE A 423 -25.93 -1.04 -12.13
CA PHE A 423 -26.79 0.11 -12.41
C PHE A 423 -28.00 -0.29 -13.27
N ILE A 424 -27.94 -1.43 -13.97
CA ILE A 424 -29.07 -1.99 -14.71
C ILE A 424 -30.07 -2.63 -13.74
N HIS A 425 -29.57 -3.42 -12.82
CA HIS A 425 -30.35 -3.98 -11.71
C HIS A 425 -29.85 -3.31 -10.43
N PRO A 426 -30.50 -2.24 -9.94
CA PRO A 426 -29.97 -1.44 -8.85
C PRO A 426 -29.72 -2.29 -7.60
N ALA A 427 -28.53 -2.84 -7.47
CA ALA A 427 -28.12 -3.70 -6.38
C ALA A 427 -26.63 -3.53 -6.09
N GLU A 428 -26.26 -3.64 -4.81
CA GLU A 428 -24.91 -3.73 -4.33
C GLU A 428 -24.69 -5.11 -3.73
N TYR A 429 -23.61 -5.77 -4.13
CA TYR A 429 -23.18 -7.07 -3.65
C TYR A 429 -21.84 -6.92 -2.95
N ARG A 430 -21.72 -7.54 -1.78
CA ARG A 430 -20.48 -7.60 -1.01
C ARG A 430 -20.03 -9.03 -0.93
N GLU A 431 -18.75 -9.26 -1.15
CA GLU A 431 -18.16 -10.59 -1.18
C GLU A 431 -16.88 -10.59 -0.33
N ALA A 432 -16.74 -11.65 0.46
CA ALA A 432 -15.50 -11.93 1.17
C ALA A 432 -14.37 -12.27 0.19
N GLU A 433 -13.15 -12.25 0.68
CA GLU A 433 -11.97 -12.58 -0.11
C GLU A 433 -11.99 -14.06 -0.54
N PRO A 434 -11.85 -14.36 -1.85
CA PRO A 434 -11.69 -15.74 -2.29
C PRO A 434 -10.33 -16.32 -1.88
N ALA A 435 -10.19 -17.64 -1.99
CA ALA A 435 -8.93 -18.32 -1.69
C ALA A 435 -7.76 -17.72 -2.51
N ALA A 436 -6.68 -17.39 -1.83
CA ALA A 436 -5.46 -16.86 -2.46
C ALA A 436 -4.65 -18.02 -3.07
N SER A 437 -4.17 -17.84 -4.30
CA SER A 437 -3.24 -18.79 -4.94
C SER A 437 -1.84 -18.78 -4.33
N GLY A 438 -1.52 -17.77 -3.54
CA GLY A 438 -0.17 -17.54 -3.01
C GLY A 438 0.84 -17.08 -4.06
N MET A 439 0.39 -16.56 -5.20
CA MET A 439 1.25 -16.13 -6.32
C MET A 439 2.40 -15.22 -5.86
N PHE A 440 2.15 -14.31 -4.93
CA PHE A 440 3.14 -13.37 -4.41
C PHE A 440 3.64 -13.70 -3.01
N ALA A 441 3.34 -14.89 -2.46
CA ALA A 441 3.70 -15.23 -1.08
C ALA A 441 5.21 -15.10 -0.79
N LEU A 442 6.07 -15.49 -1.74
CA LEU A 442 7.53 -15.38 -1.62
C LEU A 442 8.08 -13.97 -1.90
N GLN A 443 7.24 -13.07 -2.32
CA GLN A 443 7.58 -11.68 -2.67
C GLN A 443 7.21 -10.69 -1.57
N ILE A 444 6.37 -11.09 -0.63
CA ILE A 444 5.90 -10.20 0.45
C ILE A 444 7.09 -9.62 1.21
N GLY A 445 7.09 -8.31 1.36
CA GLY A 445 8.06 -7.57 2.15
C GLY A 445 9.49 -7.54 1.60
N LYS A 446 9.75 -7.92 0.35
CA LYS A 446 11.09 -7.88 -0.23
C LYS A 446 11.67 -6.46 -0.35
N GLY A 447 10.80 -5.44 -0.49
CA GLY A 447 11.25 -4.07 -0.71
C GLY A 447 11.99 -3.88 -2.04
N ASP A 448 12.99 -2.99 -2.03
CA ASP A 448 13.84 -2.74 -3.19
C ASP A 448 14.74 -3.95 -3.45
N VAL A 449 14.56 -4.59 -4.58
CA VAL A 449 15.41 -5.66 -5.12
C VAL A 449 15.84 -5.25 -6.53
N ASP A 450 16.97 -5.76 -7.00
CA ASP A 450 17.40 -5.53 -8.36
C ASP A 450 17.26 -6.84 -9.19
N PRO A 451 16.54 -6.79 -10.33
CA PRO A 451 15.68 -5.68 -10.80
C PRO A 451 14.48 -5.42 -9.88
N LEU A 452 13.98 -4.17 -9.88
CA LEU A 452 12.82 -3.79 -9.05
C LEU A 452 11.65 -4.74 -9.29
N LEU A 453 10.98 -5.13 -8.21
CA LEU A 453 9.88 -6.09 -8.23
C LEU A 453 10.25 -7.44 -8.88
N SER A 454 11.55 -7.76 -9.02
CA SER A 454 12.08 -8.90 -9.79
C SER A 454 11.54 -8.94 -11.24
N MET A 455 11.43 -7.77 -11.87
CA MET A 455 10.99 -7.60 -13.25
C MET A 455 12.17 -7.06 -14.09
N PRO A 456 12.68 -7.82 -15.08
CA PRO A 456 13.84 -7.40 -15.87
C PRO A 456 13.72 -6.03 -16.53
N GLU A 457 12.48 -5.65 -16.93
CA GLU A 457 12.15 -4.37 -17.52
C GLU A 457 12.25 -3.19 -16.54
N LEU A 458 12.34 -3.45 -15.23
CA LEU A 458 12.53 -2.45 -14.19
C LEU A 458 13.97 -2.45 -13.64
N SER A 459 14.93 -2.98 -14.40
CA SER A 459 16.35 -2.91 -14.06
C SER A 459 16.88 -1.49 -14.21
N GLU A 460 17.65 -1.01 -13.25
CA GLU A 460 18.30 0.32 -13.31
C GLU A 460 19.54 0.34 -14.23
N ALA A 461 20.05 -0.82 -14.61
CA ALA A 461 21.21 -0.94 -15.49
C ALA A 461 20.96 -0.53 -16.96
N GLY A 462 19.72 -0.18 -17.31
CA GLY A 462 19.32 0.22 -18.67
C GLY A 462 19.43 1.71 -19.01
N ASP A 463 19.68 2.59 -18.03
CA ASP A 463 19.77 4.05 -18.26
C ASP A 463 21.20 4.54 -18.59
N ALA A 464 22.13 3.64 -18.86
CA ALA A 464 23.50 3.96 -19.27
C ALA A 464 23.81 3.47 -20.71
N ALA A 465 22.91 3.82 -21.67
CA ALA A 465 23.18 3.65 -23.10
C ALA A 465 22.69 4.86 -23.91
#